data_f258f6ec0399aad6720b66f54cda1141
#
_entry.id   f258f6ec0399aad6720b66f54cda1141
#
_cell.length_a   1.000
_cell.length_b   1.000
_cell.length_c   1.000
_cell.angle_alpha   90.00
_cell.angle_beta   90.00
_cell.angle_gamma   90.00
#
_symmetry.space_group_name_H-M   'P 1'
#
loop_
_entity.id
_entity.type
_entity.pdbx_description
1 polymer ?
#
loop_
_entity_poly.entity_id
_entity_poly.type
_entity_poly.pdbx_seq_one_letter_code
_entity_poly.pdbx_strand_id
1 'polypeptide(L)'
;MRALTLTVLTLLPALACSAAEKLDVLQNETPIHAPANPQALGKIPANYRFIEPGTLTVATSATNSPPLSLLASDNVTRIGSDPDIARLLADSLGLKLRLVPASWEDWPLGISAGRYDVAMFNIAVTEERKKKFDFATYRADNHAFAVKSDSHISKINSPADIAGKRIIVASGTNQERILLSWDEQNRAKGLPAVTPIYLTDDASATLTLLSGRADAMFGPHSMAAWKVASRGQTKLVGSGPFRAWVAVTTKKGNGLAPALQTALDGTITGGQYQQVLARWGEQDEAITQSTVNPPGIVY
;
A
#
# COMPACT_ATOMS: atom_id res chain seq x y z
N MET A 1 -54.00 31.39 42.70
CA MET A 1 -53.01 30.34 42.59
C MET A 1 -52.86 30.04 41.10
N ARG A 2 -51.73 30.50 40.45
CA ARG A 2 -51.45 30.25 39.05
C ARG A 2 -50.37 29.19 39.00
N ALA A 3 -50.68 28.04 38.42
CA ALA A 3 -49.74 26.97 38.21
C ALA A 3 -48.81 27.28 36.99
N LEU A 4 -47.52 27.29 37.21
CA LEU A 4 -46.48 27.45 36.18
C LEU A 4 -46.10 26.05 35.65
N THR A 5 -46.44 25.80 34.40
CA THR A 5 -46.04 24.54 33.73
C THR A 5 -44.68 24.73 33.12
N LEU A 6 -43.68 24.00 33.64
CA LEU A 6 -42.30 24.02 33.16
C LEU A 6 -42.17 22.99 32.02
N THR A 7 -42.03 23.45 30.77
CA THR A 7 -41.77 22.58 29.61
C THR A 7 -40.28 22.30 29.52
N VAL A 8 -39.85 21.08 29.79
CA VAL A 8 -38.49 20.62 29.62
C VAL A 8 -38.29 20.24 28.14
N LEU A 9 -37.48 21.04 27.43
CA LEU A 9 -37.08 20.81 26.05
C LEU A 9 -35.86 19.87 26.08
N THR A 10 -36.06 18.58 25.77
CA THR A 10 -34.99 17.61 25.63
C THR A 10 -34.32 17.81 24.27
N LEU A 11 -33.11 18.38 24.28
CA LEU A 11 -32.19 18.36 23.10
C LEU A 11 -31.67 16.92 22.91
N LEU A 12 -32.14 16.24 21.89
CA LEU A 12 -31.45 15.04 21.37
C LEU A 12 -30.19 15.48 20.64
N PRO A 13 -29.01 14.88 20.94
CA PRO A 13 -27.83 15.10 20.11
C PRO A 13 -28.04 14.42 18.76
N ALA A 14 -28.04 15.20 17.69
CA ALA A 14 -27.97 14.70 16.33
C ALA A 14 -26.61 13.96 16.17
N LEU A 15 -26.66 12.63 16.11
CA LEU A 15 -25.52 11.85 15.58
C LEU A 15 -25.29 12.30 14.14
N ALA A 16 -24.27 13.12 13.92
CA ALA A 16 -23.73 13.37 12.61
C ALA A 16 -23.15 12.04 12.10
N CYS A 17 -23.94 11.32 11.32
CA CYS A 17 -23.46 10.23 10.49
C CYS A 17 -22.53 10.87 9.45
N SER A 18 -21.22 10.83 9.70
CA SER A 18 -20.22 11.19 8.69
C SER A 18 -20.38 10.19 7.55
N ALA A 19 -21.09 10.59 6.50
CA ALA A 19 -21.06 9.89 5.24
C ALA A 19 -19.60 9.92 4.78
N ALA A 20 -18.96 8.73 4.69
CA ALA A 20 -17.66 8.62 4.08
C ALA A 20 -17.74 9.27 2.70
N GLU A 21 -17.00 10.36 2.50
CA GLU A 21 -16.90 11.04 1.22
C GLU A 21 -16.52 9.99 0.19
N LYS A 22 -17.36 9.79 -0.84
CA LYS A 22 -17.02 8.93 -1.96
C LYS A 22 -15.75 9.50 -2.57
N LEU A 23 -14.65 8.75 -2.50
CA LEU A 23 -13.39 9.10 -3.12
C LEU A 23 -13.65 9.34 -4.61
N ASP A 24 -13.60 10.60 -5.02
CA ASP A 24 -13.82 11.00 -6.42
C ASP A 24 -12.53 10.79 -7.21
N VAL A 25 -12.44 9.64 -7.88
CA VAL A 25 -11.26 9.25 -8.66
C VAL A 25 -10.94 10.28 -9.76
N LEU A 26 -11.95 10.97 -10.31
CA LEU A 26 -11.74 11.98 -11.37
C LEU A 26 -10.99 13.22 -10.85
N GLN A 27 -11.24 13.64 -9.61
CA GLN A 27 -10.48 14.75 -9.00
C GLN A 27 -9.02 14.34 -8.73
N ASN A 28 -8.73 13.04 -8.64
CA ASN A 28 -7.41 12.51 -8.36
C ASN A 28 -6.52 12.41 -9.61
N GLU A 29 -7.02 12.74 -10.79
CA GLU A 29 -6.23 12.69 -12.04
C GLU A 29 -5.29 13.88 -12.22
N THR A 30 -5.53 15.00 -11.53
CA THR A 30 -4.62 16.16 -11.58
C THR A 30 -3.35 15.86 -10.78
N PRO A 31 -2.16 15.91 -11.40
CA PRO A 31 -0.91 15.62 -10.69
C PRO A 31 -0.64 16.60 -9.52
N ILE A 32 -0.09 16.07 -8.43
CA ILE A 32 0.55 16.86 -7.38
C ILE A 32 2.04 16.92 -7.70
N HIS A 33 2.61 18.13 -7.72
CA HIS A 33 4.01 18.36 -8.03
C HIS A 33 4.80 18.80 -6.80
N ALA A 34 6.09 18.49 -6.78
CA ALA A 34 7.04 18.92 -5.77
C ALA A 34 8.09 19.88 -6.40
N PRO A 35 8.64 20.82 -5.63
CA PRO A 35 9.78 21.60 -6.07
C PRO A 35 11.03 20.71 -6.16
N ALA A 36 11.96 21.08 -7.05
CA ALA A 36 13.27 20.44 -7.10
C ALA A 36 14.01 20.63 -5.74
N ASN A 37 14.66 19.56 -5.29
CA ASN A 37 15.39 19.53 -4.03
C ASN A 37 16.91 19.46 -4.30
N PRO A 38 17.66 20.59 -4.19
CA PRO A 38 19.09 20.60 -4.46
C PRO A 38 19.91 19.64 -3.58
N GLN A 39 19.45 19.39 -2.33
CA GLN A 39 20.14 18.46 -1.44
C GLN A 39 19.96 17.00 -1.92
N ALA A 40 18.78 16.65 -2.42
CA ALA A 40 18.53 15.33 -3.00
C ALA A 40 19.32 15.14 -4.30
N LEU A 41 19.34 16.14 -5.18
CA LEU A 41 20.15 16.16 -6.38
C LEU A 41 21.64 15.93 -6.10
N GLY A 42 22.19 16.61 -5.09
CA GLY A 42 23.59 16.48 -4.67
C GLY A 42 23.95 15.09 -4.12
N LYS A 43 22.96 14.26 -3.77
CA LYS A 43 23.17 12.89 -3.28
C LYS A 43 23.10 11.82 -4.39
N ILE A 44 22.75 12.18 -5.62
CA ILE A 44 22.83 11.23 -6.73
C ILE A 44 24.33 10.96 -7.01
N PRO A 45 24.77 9.67 -6.99
CA PRO A 45 26.17 9.38 -7.25
C PRO A 45 26.61 9.88 -8.63
N ALA A 46 27.77 10.48 -8.73
CA ALA A 46 28.28 11.04 -10.00
C ALA A 46 28.42 9.98 -11.12
N ASN A 47 28.62 8.74 -10.74
CA ASN A 47 28.71 7.59 -11.65
C ASN A 47 27.35 6.89 -11.88
N TYR A 48 26.27 7.31 -11.23
CA TYR A 48 24.94 6.74 -11.49
C TYR A 48 24.48 7.12 -12.90
N ARG A 49 23.93 6.14 -13.60
CA ARG A 49 23.38 6.34 -14.94
C ARG A 49 21.92 5.91 -14.92
N PHE A 50 21.03 6.88 -15.05
CA PHE A 50 19.60 6.59 -15.24
C PHE A 50 19.41 5.75 -16.50
N ILE A 51 18.46 4.82 -16.45
CA ILE A 51 18.12 3.93 -17.58
C ILE A 51 17.81 4.76 -18.83
N GLU A 52 17.10 5.88 -18.64
CA GLU A 52 16.83 6.89 -19.65
C GLU A 52 17.40 8.23 -19.15
N PRO A 53 18.33 8.87 -19.87
CA PRO A 53 18.93 10.13 -19.42
C PRO A 53 17.88 11.20 -19.10
N GLY A 54 17.99 11.81 -17.92
CA GLY A 54 17.07 12.86 -17.45
C GLY A 54 15.68 12.35 -17.03
N THR A 55 15.50 11.03 -16.88
CA THR A 55 14.22 10.41 -16.57
C THR A 55 14.38 9.43 -15.40
N LEU A 56 13.47 9.47 -14.43
CA LEU A 56 13.32 8.42 -13.41
C LEU A 56 12.37 7.36 -13.97
N THR A 57 12.89 6.17 -14.25
CA THR A 57 12.06 5.04 -14.69
C THR A 57 11.59 4.25 -13.49
N VAL A 58 10.30 4.15 -13.31
CA VAL A 58 9.66 3.56 -12.14
C VAL A 58 8.79 2.37 -12.55
N ALA A 59 9.16 1.16 -12.13
CA ALA A 59 8.27 0.02 -12.25
C ALA A 59 7.07 0.17 -11.31
N THR A 60 5.86 0.02 -11.82
CA THR A 60 4.60 0.07 -11.06
C THR A 60 3.65 -1.02 -11.51
N SER A 61 2.60 -1.28 -10.72
CA SER A 61 1.64 -2.34 -11.02
C SER A 61 1.03 -2.21 -12.43
N ALA A 62 1.03 -3.29 -13.19
CA ALA A 62 0.33 -3.37 -14.48
C ALA A 62 -1.18 -3.56 -14.31
N THR A 63 -1.62 -4.09 -13.16
CA THR A 63 -3.04 -4.32 -12.84
C THR A 63 -3.60 -3.15 -12.04
N ASN A 64 -4.94 -3.05 -11.99
CA ASN A 64 -5.61 -2.08 -11.13
C ASN A 64 -5.66 -2.61 -9.69
N SER A 65 -5.05 -1.87 -8.79
CA SER A 65 -4.92 -2.17 -7.36
C SER A 65 -5.19 -0.92 -6.52
N PRO A 66 -6.41 -0.31 -6.60
CA PRO A 66 -6.71 0.91 -5.88
C PRO A 66 -6.59 0.72 -4.36
N PRO A 67 -6.12 1.75 -3.64
CA PRO A 67 -5.72 3.09 -4.06
C PRO A 67 -4.27 3.20 -4.56
N LEU A 68 -3.52 2.09 -4.57
CA LEU A 68 -2.07 2.07 -4.84
C LEU A 68 -1.73 2.42 -6.28
N SER A 69 -2.41 1.77 -7.25
CA SER A 69 -2.21 2.02 -8.68
C SER A 69 -3.44 1.62 -9.47
N LEU A 70 -3.92 2.46 -10.37
CA LEU A 70 -5.05 2.20 -11.27
C LEU A 70 -4.92 3.05 -12.54
N LEU A 71 -5.74 2.74 -13.55
CA LEU A 71 -5.84 3.58 -14.74
C LEU A 71 -6.79 4.76 -14.49
N ALA A 72 -6.42 5.92 -15.00
CA ALA A 72 -7.25 7.10 -15.06
C ALA A 72 -8.42 6.92 -16.05
N SER A 73 -9.26 7.93 -16.21
CA SER A 73 -10.42 7.91 -17.11
C SER A 73 -10.04 7.74 -18.60
N ASP A 74 -8.80 8.11 -18.97
CA ASP A 74 -8.25 7.91 -20.32
C ASP A 74 -7.85 6.46 -20.61
N ASN A 75 -7.89 5.55 -19.64
CA ASN A 75 -7.46 4.15 -19.72
C ASN A 75 -5.98 3.95 -20.13
N VAL A 76 -5.15 4.96 -19.99
CA VAL A 76 -3.73 4.95 -20.33
C VAL A 76 -2.87 5.43 -19.17
N THR A 77 -3.22 6.59 -18.60
CA THR A 77 -2.46 7.21 -17.51
C THR A 77 -2.62 6.42 -16.21
N ARG A 78 -1.50 6.12 -15.56
CA ARG A 78 -1.52 5.51 -14.24
C ARG A 78 -1.57 6.57 -13.16
N ILE A 79 -2.54 6.41 -12.25
CA ILE A 79 -2.74 7.23 -11.06
C ILE A 79 -2.78 6.30 -9.83
N GLY A 80 -2.70 6.86 -8.65
CA GLY A 80 -2.66 6.13 -7.39
C GLY A 80 -1.59 6.69 -6.47
N SER A 81 -1.53 6.22 -5.23
CA SER A 81 -0.55 6.71 -4.27
C SER A 81 0.88 6.41 -4.71
N ASP A 82 1.17 5.23 -5.26
CA ASP A 82 2.51 4.90 -5.77
C ASP A 82 2.91 5.77 -6.98
N PRO A 83 2.09 5.95 -8.05
CA PRO A 83 2.36 6.90 -9.12
C PRO A 83 2.53 8.36 -8.67
N ASP A 84 1.70 8.83 -7.74
CA ASP A 84 1.78 10.21 -7.24
C ASP A 84 3.07 10.44 -6.44
N ILE A 85 3.45 9.52 -5.54
CA ILE A 85 4.73 9.60 -4.81
C ILE A 85 5.92 9.48 -5.78
N ALA A 86 5.83 8.64 -6.81
CA ALA A 86 6.86 8.54 -7.85
C ALA A 86 7.05 9.88 -8.59
N ARG A 87 5.96 10.63 -8.82
CA ARG A 87 6.01 11.97 -9.42
C ARG A 87 6.71 12.96 -8.49
N LEU A 88 6.35 12.96 -7.20
CA LEU A 88 7.03 13.82 -6.22
C LEU A 88 8.54 13.55 -6.18
N LEU A 89 8.94 12.28 -6.28
CA LEU A 89 10.35 11.89 -6.34
C LEU A 89 11.03 12.42 -7.62
N ALA A 90 10.42 12.20 -8.78
CA ALA A 90 10.97 12.66 -10.05
C ALA A 90 11.13 14.18 -10.08
N ASP A 91 10.09 14.91 -9.66
CA ASP A 91 10.12 16.38 -9.56
C ASP A 91 11.22 16.87 -8.61
N SER A 92 11.32 16.26 -7.40
CA SER A 92 12.35 16.61 -6.42
C SER A 92 13.76 16.36 -6.92
N LEU A 93 13.95 15.34 -7.77
CA LEU A 93 15.22 15.01 -8.41
C LEU A 93 15.44 15.73 -9.75
N GLY A 94 14.56 16.67 -10.14
CA GLY A 94 14.68 17.40 -11.40
C GLY A 94 14.60 16.51 -12.64
N LEU A 95 13.92 15.36 -12.56
CA LEU A 95 13.82 14.35 -13.60
C LEU A 95 12.39 14.29 -14.17
N LYS A 96 12.27 13.84 -15.40
CA LYS A 96 10.99 13.39 -15.95
C LYS A 96 10.59 12.09 -15.29
N LEU A 97 9.29 11.84 -15.14
CA LEU A 97 8.77 10.55 -14.67
C LEU A 97 8.39 9.67 -15.86
N ARG A 98 8.84 8.41 -15.82
CA ARG A 98 8.35 7.36 -16.70
C ARG A 98 7.88 6.18 -15.87
N LEU A 99 6.57 5.94 -15.84
CA LEU A 99 5.98 4.76 -15.22
C LEU A 99 6.04 3.59 -16.21
N VAL A 100 6.55 2.45 -15.76
CA VAL A 100 6.66 1.22 -16.55
C VAL A 100 5.80 0.15 -15.89
N PRO A 101 4.65 -0.20 -16.49
CA PRO A 101 3.81 -1.27 -15.98
C PRO A 101 4.56 -2.61 -15.95
N ALA A 102 4.53 -3.28 -14.82
CA ALA A 102 5.16 -4.58 -14.60
C ALA A 102 4.27 -5.49 -13.74
N SER A 103 4.51 -6.80 -13.78
CA SER A 103 3.86 -7.72 -12.84
C SER A 103 4.55 -7.73 -11.48
N TRP A 104 3.84 -8.16 -10.44
CA TRP A 104 4.43 -8.33 -9.11
C TRP A 104 5.61 -9.31 -9.12
N GLU A 105 5.51 -10.36 -9.91
CA GLU A 105 6.51 -11.41 -10.00
C GLU A 105 7.78 -10.94 -10.72
N ASP A 106 7.67 -9.95 -11.62
CA ASP A 106 8.76 -9.49 -12.48
C ASP A 106 9.59 -8.34 -11.91
N TRP A 107 9.07 -7.56 -10.97
CA TRP A 107 9.78 -6.38 -10.49
C TRP A 107 11.18 -6.71 -9.89
N PRO A 108 11.39 -7.82 -9.14
CA PRO A 108 12.69 -8.10 -8.57
C PRO A 108 13.76 -8.38 -9.63
N LEU A 109 13.37 -9.13 -10.67
CA LEU A 109 14.24 -9.40 -11.81
C LEU A 109 14.50 -8.14 -12.64
N GLY A 110 13.45 -7.31 -12.83
CA GLY A 110 13.57 -6.06 -13.57
C GLY A 110 14.57 -5.08 -12.97
N ILE A 111 14.50 -4.87 -11.65
CA ILE A 111 15.49 -4.05 -10.91
C ILE A 111 16.89 -4.67 -11.01
N SER A 112 17.03 -5.97 -10.78
CA SER A 112 18.32 -6.65 -10.83
C SER A 112 18.97 -6.55 -12.21
N ALA A 113 18.16 -6.67 -13.27
CA ALA A 113 18.59 -6.58 -14.66
C ALA A 113 18.76 -5.14 -15.19
N GLY A 114 18.44 -4.11 -14.37
CA GLY A 114 18.54 -2.71 -14.77
C GLY A 114 17.50 -2.29 -15.82
N ARG A 115 16.30 -2.85 -15.76
CA ARG A 115 15.17 -2.41 -16.63
C ARG A 115 14.48 -1.17 -16.10
N TYR A 116 14.64 -0.86 -14.81
CA TYR A 116 14.08 0.28 -14.11
C TYR A 116 15.11 0.86 -13.15
N ASP A 117 15.04 2.15 -12.89
CA ASP A 117 15.84 2.79 -11.84
C ASP A 117 15.33 2.39 -10.45
N VAL A 118 14.01 2.37 -10.30
CA VAL A 118 13.32 2.02 -9.05
C VAL A 118 12.03 1.23 -9.31
N ALA A 119 11.53 0.55 -8.27
CA ALA A 119 10.22 -0.08 -8.26
C ALA A 119 9.38 0.45 -7.09
N MET A 120 8.09 0.70 -7.35
CA MET A 120 7.09 1.12 -6.39
C MET A 120 5.83 0.28 -6.59
N PHE A 121 5.63 -0.70 -5.70
CA PHE A 121 4.57 -1.72 -5.75
C PHE A 121 4.05 -2.06 -4.35
N ASN A 122 3.96 -1.08 -3.47
CA ASN A 122 3.72 -1.39 -2.05
C ASN A 122 4.74 -2.41 -1.49
N ILE A 123 6.01 -2.26 -1.85
CA ILE A 123 7.06 -3.22 -1.52
C ILE A 123 7.45 -3.07 -0.05
N ALA A 124 7.14 -4.09 0.75
CA ALA A 124 7.56 -4.16 2.13
C ALA A 124 9.08 -4.43 2.24
N VAL A 125 9.74 -3.73 3.16
CA VAL A 125 11.13 -4.00 3.53
C VAL A 125 11.19 -5.29 4.34
N THR A 126 11.97 -6.27 3.86
CA THR A 126 12.26 -7.51 4.58
C THR A 126 13.76 -7.75 4.62
N GLU A 127 14.27 -8.44 5.64
CA GLU A 127 15.71 -8.75 5.71
C GLU A 127 16.18 -9.59 4.52
N GLU A 128 15.31 -10.44 3.98
CA GLU A 128 15.61 -11.23 2.78
C GLU A 128 15.77 -10.32 1.54
N ARG A 129 14.85 -9.37 1.32
CA ARG A 129 14.91 -8.45 0.19
C ARG A 129 16.11 -7.50 0.27
N LYS A 130 16.51 -7.08 1.49
CA LYS A 130 17.70 -6.23 1.72
C LYS A 130 19.00 -6.86 1.25
N LYS A 131 19.06 -8.18 1.05
CA LYS A 131 20.22 -8.85 0.47
C LYS A 131 20.43 -8.49 -1.00
N LYS A 132 19.37 -8.10 -1.73
CA LYS A 132 19.37 -7.85 -3.18
C LYS A 132 19.04 -6.41 -3.57
N PHE A 133 18.42 -5.65 -2.67
CA PHE A 133 17.89 -4.31 -2.94
C PHE A 133 18.25 -3.34 -1.83
N ASP A 134 18.25 -2.04 -2.18
CA ASP A 134 18.25 -0.93 -1.24
C ASP A 134 16.89 -0.22 -1.27
N PHE A 135 16.52 0.38 -0.16
CA PHE A 135 15.19 0.90 0.11
C PHE A 135 15.23 2.32 0.65
N ALA A 136 14.28 3.16 0.25
CA ALA A 136 13.93 4.42 0.93
C ALA A 136 12.44 4.37 1.28
N THR A 137 12.09 4.43 2.58
CA THR A 137 10.71 4.25 3.02
C THR A 137 9.83 5.44 2.66
N TYR A 138 8.58 5.18 2.27
CA TYR A 138 7.60 6.24 2.02
C TYR A 138 6.25 6.02 2.70
N ARG A 139 5.99 4.84 3.26
CA ARG A 139 4.75 4.52 3.97
C ARG A 139 4.97 3.41 4.99
N ALA A 140 4.07 3.28 5.96
CA ALA A 140 4.05 2.17 6.90
C ALA A 140 2.72 1.44 6.80
N ASP A 141 2.68 0.37 5.97
CA ASP A 141 1.48 -0.42 5.71
C ASP A 141 1.15 -1.34 6.89
N ASN A 142 -0.14 -1.49 7.14
CA ASN A 142 -0.67 -2.56 7.96
C ASN A 142 -1.22 -3.66 7.05
N HIS A 143 -1.23 -4.90 7.55
CA HIS A 143 -1.92 -5.98 6.86
C HIS A 143 -3.39 -6.01 7.28
N ALA A 144 -4.26 -6.50 6.41
CA ALA A 144 -5.67 -6.68 6.75
C ALA A 144 -6.24 -8.00 6.27
N PHE A 145 -7.06 -8.60 7.12
CA PHE A 145 -7.99 -9.64 6.72
C PHE A 145 -9.35 -9.02 6.39
N ALA A 146 -9.83 -9.28 5.18
CA ALA A 146 -11.14 -8.86 4.72
C ALA A 146 -12.01 -10.08 4.39
N VAL A 147 -13.29 -9.98 4.72
CA VAL A 147 -14.31 -11.00 4.41
C VAL A 147 -15.52 -10.33 3.75
N LYS A 148 -16.44 -11.13 3.19
CA LYS A 148 -17.73 -10.61 2.74
C LYS A 148 -18.44 -9.86 3.87
N SER A 149 -19.17 -8.81 3.55
CA SER A 149 -19.90 -8.01 4.54
C SER A 149 -20.90 -8.82 5.36
N ASP A 150 -21.55 -9.82 4.75
CA ASP A 150 -22.51 -10.74 5.38
C ASP A 150 -21.86 -11.98 6.04
N SER A 151 -20.52 -12.10 6.01
CA SER A 151 -19.81 -13.21 6.63
C SER A 151 -20.00 -13.22 8.16
N HIS A 152 -20.16 -14.41 8.72
CA HIS A 152 -20.19 -14.64 10.17
C HIS A 152 -18.79 -14.54 10.83
N ILE A 153 -17.71 -14.53 10.02
CA ILE A 153 -16.36 -14.32 10.55
C ILE A 153 -16.25 -12.88 11.02
N SER A 154 -16.02 -12.70 12.32
CA SER A 154 -15.94 -11.40 12.97
C SER A 154 -14.52 -11.00 13.37
N LYS A 155 -13.58 -11.98 13.42
CA LYS A 155 -12.22 -11.76 13.88
C LYS A 155 -11.23 -12.74 13.24
N ILE A 156 -10.07 -12.20 12.79
CA ILE A 156 -8.86 -12.96 12.42
C ILE A 156 -7.65 -12.15 12.90
N ASN A 157 -7.11 -12.48 14.09
CA ASN A 157 -5.97 -11.78 14.70
C ASN A 157 -4.89 -12.74 15.23
N SER A 158 -5.08 -14.06 15.06
CA SER A 158 -4.15 -15.07 15.55
C SER A 158 -4.08 -16.25 14.59
N PRO A 159 -3.04 -17.09 14.68
CA PRO A 159 -2.93 -18.30 13.88
C PRO A 159 -4.17 -19.20 13.98
N ALA A 160 -4.73 -19.38 15.17
CA ALA A 160 -5.91 -20.25 15.37
C ALA A 160 -7.13 -19.77 14.55
N ASP A 161 -7.25 -18.47 14.32
CA ASP A 161 -8.39 -17.89 13.60
C ASP A 161 -8.38 -18.25 12.09
N ILE A 162 -7.24 -18.63 11.52
CA ILE A 162 -7.13 -19.05 10.10
C ILE A 162 -7.26 -20.56 9.91
N ALA A 163 -7.31 -21.36 10.98
CA ALA A 163 -7.34 -22.82 10.88
C ALA A 163 -8.51 -23.31 10.04
N GLY A 164 -8.22 -24.16 9.04
CA GLY A 164 -9.21 -24.76 8.15
C GLY A 164 -9.87 -23.79 7.16
N LYS A 165 -9.44 -22.52 7.07
CA LYS A 165 -10.04 -21.52 6.18
C LYS A 165 -9.35 -21.48 4.80
N ARG A 166 -10.11 -21.10 3.80
CA ARG A 166 -9.65 -20.79 2.44
C ARG A 166 -9.33 -19.31 2.38
N ILE A 167 -8.05 -18.96 2.24
CA ILE A 167 -7.61 -17.56 2.32
C ILE A 167 -6.90 -17.16 1.04
N ILE A 168 -7.43 -16.11 0.39
CA ILE A 168 -6.79 -15.50 -0.78
C ILE A 168 -5.57 -14.72 -0.31
N VAL A 169 -4.44 -14.95 -0.99
CA VAL A 169 -3.17 -14.25 -0.77
C VAL A 169 -2.40 -14.19 -2.09
N ALA A 170 -1.60 -13.15 -2.29
CA ALA A 170 -0.72 -13.08 -3.47
C ALA A 170 0.62 -13.77 -3.17
N SER A 171 1.10 -14.56 -4.14
CA SER A 171 2.38 -15.29 -4.02
C SER A 171 3.56 -14.33 -3.98
N GLY A 172 4.64 -14.70 -3.27
CA GLY A 172 5.86 -13.91 -3.13
C GLY A 172 5.71 -12.67 -2.24
N THR A 173 4.58 -12.52 -1.55
CA THR A 173 4.33 -11.39 -0.64
C THR A 173 4.75 -11.70 0.79
N ASN A 174 4.90 -10.64 1.60
CA ASN A 174 5.07 -10.77 3.04
C ASN A 174 3.81 -11.35 3.71
N GLN A 175 2.63 -11.09 3.17
CA GLN A 175 1.37 -11.66 3.64
C GLN A 175 1.35 -13.18 3.46
N GLU A 176 1.80 -13.69 2.32
CA GLU A 176 1.96 -15.14 2.13
C GLU A 176 2.86 -15.77 3.19
N ARG A 177 4.03 -15.16 3.44
CA ARG A 177 4.97 -15.65 4.47
C ARG A 177 4.35 -15.68 5.86
N ILE A 178 3.60 -14.64 6.22
CA ILE A 178 2.87 -14.59 7.51
C ILE A 178 1.83 -15.71 7.54
N LEU A 179 1.03 -15.86 6.48
CA LEU A 179 -0.01 -16.90 6.42
C LEU A 179 0.56 -18.30 6.59
N LEU A 180 1.65 -18.60 5.88
CA LEU A 180 2.33 -19.91 5.97
C LEU A 180 2.98 -20.14 7.34
N SER A 181 3.59 -19.11 7.94
CA SER A 181 4.11 -19.20 9.30
C SER A 181 3.00 -19.45 10.34
N TRP A 182 1.84 -18.82 10.17
CA TRP A 182 0.68 -19.09 11.03
C TRP A 182 0.12 -20.50 10.82
N ASP A 183 0.11 -21.00 9.57
CA ASP A 183 -0.30 -22.38 9.29
C ASP A 183 0.63 -23.42 9.95
N GLU A 184 1.94 -23.17 9.89
CA GLU A 184 2.92 -24.04 10.55
C GLU A 184 2.68 -24.10 12.06
N GLN A 185 2.43 -22.95 12.71
CA GLN A 185 2.07 -22.89 14.13
C GLN A 185 0.78 -23.68 14.45
N ASN A 186 -0.21 -23.63 13.56
CA ASN A 186 -1.46 -24.37 13.70
C ASN A 186 -1.23 -25.87 13.58
N ARG A 187 -0.47 -26.31 12.58
CA ARG A 187 -0.14 -27.72 12.38
C ARG A 187 0.62 -28.30 13.58
N ALA A 188 1.54 -27.55 14.15
CA ALA A 188 2.27 -27.94 15.37
C ALA A 188 1.34 -28.15 16.57
N LYS A 189 0.15 -27.52 16.56
CA LYS A 189 -0.90 -27.66 17.59
C LYS A 189 -2.00 -28.67 17.21
N GLY A 190 -1.87 -29.37 16.07
CA GLY A 190 -2.89 -30.31 15.58
C GLY A 190 -4.15 -29.63 15.03
N LEU A 191 -4.12 -28.33 14.74
CA LEU A 191 -5.24 -27.61 14.14
C LEU A 191 -5.30 -27.86 12.62
N PRO A 192 -6.50 -27.76 12.00
CA PRO A 192 -6.66 -27.91 10.55
C PRO A 192 -5.80 -26.89 9.78
N ALA A 193 -5.17 -27.36 8.69
CA ALA A 193 -4.36 -26.50 7.83
C ALA A 193 -5.21 -25.44 7.11
N VAL A 194 -4.63 -24.27 6.89
CA VAL A 194 -5.20 -23.25 5.99
C VAL A 194 -5.10 -23.74 4.53
N THR A 195 -6.03 -23.30 3.67
CA THR A 195 -5.96 -23.50 2.23
C THR A 195 -5.68 -22.17 1.56
N PRO A 196 -4.43 -21.83 1.19
CA PRO A 196 -4.12 -20.64 0.43
C PRO A 196 -4.71 -20.70 -0.96
N ILE A 197 -5.31 -19.59 -1.42
CA ILE A 197 -5.77 -19.39 -2.80
C ILE A 197 -4.92 -18.27 -3.39
N TYR A 198 -4.04 -18.62 -4.31
CA TYR A 198 -3.08 -17.68 -4.87
C TYR A 198 -3.69 -16.87 -6.01
N LEU A 199 -3.92 -15.58 -5.77
CA LEU A 199 -4.42 -14.62 -6.75
C LEU A 199 -3.70 -13.28 -6.55
N THR A 200 -3.07 -12.78 -7.61
CA THR A 200 -2.41 -11.46 -7.65
C THR A 200 -3.29 -10.37 -8.28
N ASP A 201 -4.24 -10.77 -9.13
CA ASP A 201 -5.20 -9.84 -9.72
C ASP A 201 -6.32 -9.50 -8.74
N ASP A 202 -6.49 -8.21 -8.46
CA ASP A 202 -7.43 -7.71 -7.45
C ASP A 202 -8.90 -7.98 -7.81
N ALA A 203 -9.26 -7.91 -9.09
CA ALA A 203 -10.63 -8.16 -9.53
C ALA A 203 -11.00 -9.64 -9.37
N SER A 204 -10.09 -10.54 -9.77
CA SER A 204 -10.26 -11.99 -9.62
C SER A 204 -10.32 -12.40 -8.14
N ALA A 205 -9.48 -11.81 -7.29
CA ALA A 205 -9.48 -12.03 -5.86
C ALA A 205 -10.81 -11.59 -5.23
N THR A 206 -11.28 -10.40 -5.58
CA THR A 206 -12.56 -9.86 -5.10
C THR A 206 -13.74 -10.75 -5.53
N LEU A 207 -13.80 -11.16 -6.81
CA LEU A 207 -14.85 -12.04 -7.31
C LEU A 207 -14.83 -13.41 -6.60
N THR A 208 -13.65 -13.97 -6.35
CA THR A 208 -13.48 -15.24 -5.65
C THR A 208 -14.00 -15.16 -4.21
N LEU A 209 -13.73 -14.06 -3.51
CA LEU A 209 -14.22 -13.80 -2.16
C LEU A 209 -15.76 -13.64 -2.17
N LEU A 210 -16.29 -12.78 -3.04
CA LEU A 210 -17.74 -12.48 -3.10
C LEU A 210 -18.58 -13.67 -3.50
N SER A 211 -18.04 -14.58 -4.34
CA SER A 211 -18.73 -15.82 -4.74
C SER A 211 -18.71 -16.92 -3.66
N GLY A 212 -18.05 -16.68 -2.51
CA GLY A 212 -17.93 -17.66 -1.42
C GLY A 212 -16.97 -18.82 -1.71
N ARG A 213 -16.13 -18.71 -2.75
CA ARG A 213 -15.06 -19.68 -3.03
C ARG A 213 -13.87 -19.54 -2.10
N ALA A 214 -13.75 -18.41 -1.43
CA ALA A 214 -12.82 -18.14 -0.34
C ALA A 214 -13.56 -17.61 0.88
N ASP A 215 -12.99 -17.80 2.07
CA ASP A 215 -13.55 -17.37 3.34
C ASP A 215 -13.06 -15.98 3.74
N ALA A 216 -11.80 -15.66 3.40
CA ALA A 216 -11.18 -14.37 3.63
C ALA A 216 -10.14 -14.04 2.55
N MET A 217 -9.73 -12.78 2.51
CA MET A 217 -8.58 -12.29 1.76
C MET A 217 -7.60 -11.64 2.73
N PHE A 218 -6.30 -11.90 2.56
CA PHE A 218 -5.23 -11.32 3.35
C PHE A 218 -4.29 -10.52 2.44
N GLY A 219 -4.22 -9.21 2.67
CA GLY A 219 -3.49 -8.28 1.82
C GLY A 219 -3.12 -6.97 2.52
N PRO A 220 -2.70 -5.95 1.75
CA PRO A 220 -2.46 -4.59 2.25
C PRO A 220 -3.72 -3.97 2.85
N HIS A 221 -3.56 -3.26 3.97
CA HIS A 221 -4.68 -2.61 4.64
C HIS A 221 -5.33 -1.54 3.76
N SER A 222 -4.54 -0.69 3.09
CA SER A 222 -5.06 0.38 2.24
C SER A 222 -5.98 -0.14 1.13
N MET A 223 -5.61 -1.25 0.47
CA MET A 223 -6.46 -1.88 -0.56
C MET A 223 -7.77 -2.44 0.02
N ALA A 224 -7.70 -3.08 1.18
CA ALA A 224 -8.86 -3.64 1.84
C ALA A 224 -9.81 -2.53 2.35
N ALA A 225 -9.26 -1.48 2.97
CA ALA A 225 -10.02 -0.32 3.45
C ALA A 225 -10.68 0.43 2.29
N TRP A 226 -9.98 0.62 1.17
CA TRP A 226 -10.55 1.21 -0.04
C TRP A 226 -11.78 0.44 -0.54
N LYS A 227 -11.71 -0.90 -0.60
CA LYS A 227 -12.84 -1.74 -1.02
C LYS A 227 -14.04 -1.62 -0.10
N VAL A 228 -13.80 -1.57 1.20
CA VAL A 228 -14.87 -1.36 2.19
C VAL A 228 -15.53 0.00 1.96
N ALA A 229 -14.76 1.06 1.82
CA ALA A 229 -15.28 2.42 1.65
C ALA A 229 -15.99 2.61 0.29
N SER A 230 -15.44 2.04 -0.80
CA SER A 230 -15.96 2.28 -2.15
C SER A 230 -17.13 1.39 -2.54
N ARG A 231 -17.20 0.15 -2.04
CA ARG A 231 -18.17 -0.87 -2.49
C ARG A 231 -19.07 -1.42 -1.40
N GLY A 232 -18.66 -1.38 -0.12
CA GLY A 232 -19.44 -1.87 1.01
C GLY A 232 -19.73 -3.39 1.00
N GLN A 233 -19.13 -4.14 0.08
CA GLN A 233 -19.36 -5.58 -0.10
C GLN A 233 -18.48 -6.45 0.79
N THR A 234 -17.49 -5.84 1.43
CA THR A 234 -16.54 -6.48 2.33
C THR A 234 -16.44 -5.74 3.64
N LYS A 235 -15.91 -6.39 4.68
CA LYS A 235 -15.57 -5.79 5.96
C LYS A 235 -14.20 -6.28 6.43
N LEU A 236 -13.49 -5.42 7.18
CA LEU A 236 -12.25 -5.79 7.83
C LEU A 236 -12.54 -6.58 9.11
N VAL A 237 -11.79 -7.65 9.35
CA VAL A 237 -11.98 -8.53 10.52
C VAL A 237 -10.69 -8.79 11.29
N GLY A 238 -9.58 -8.18 10.90
CA GLY A 238 -8.33 -8.33 11.61
C GLY A 238 -7.11 -7.89 10.82
N SER A 239 -5.95 -8.04 11.44
CA SER A 239 -4.67 -7.64 10.88
C SER A 239 -3.60 -8.72 11.03
N GLY A 240 -2.51 -8.58 10.28
CA GLY A 240 -1.28 -9.35 10.49
C GLY A 240 -0.52 -8.88 11.73
N PRO A 241 0.55 -9.62 12.11
CA PRO A 241 1.30 -9.36 13.34
C PRO A 241 2.30 -8.21 13.25
N PHE A 242 2.56 -7.69 12.04
CA PHE A 242 3.59 -6.69 11.79
C PHE A 242 3.02 -5.46 11.08
N ARG A 243 3.61 -4.31 11.38
CA ARG A 243 3.54 -3.12 10.52
C ARG A 243 4.76 -3.14 9.60
N ALA A 244 4.54 -2.99 8.29
CA ALA A 244 5.57 -3.11 7.28
C ALA A 244 6.02 -1.73 6.80
N TRP A 245 7.32 -1.47 6.77
CA TRP A 245 7.86 -0.33 6.03
C TRP A 245 7.69 -0.59 4.54
N VAL A 246 6.97 0.27 3.85
CA VAL A 246 6.84 0.28 2.39
C VAL A 246 7.86 1.26 1.82
N ALA A 247 8.58 0.84 0.78
CA ALA A 247 9.72 1.60 0.30
C ALA A 247 9.84 1.63 -1.22
N VAL A 248 10.37 2.74 -1.71
CA VAL A 248 10.98 2.81 -3.05
C VAL A 248 12.17 1.87 -3.05
N THR A 249 12.18 0.96 -4.00
CA THR A 249 13.16 -0.11 -4.08
C THR A 249 14.09 0.12 -5.26
N THR A 250 15.39 0.04 -5.02
CA THR A 250 16.41 0.18 -6.07
C THR A 250 17.45 -0.95 -5.98
N LYS A 251 18.29 -1.09 -7.00
CA LYS A 251 19.33 -2.13 -7.05
C LYS A 251 20.33 -1.94 -5.90
N LYS A 252 20.66 -3.04 -5.23
CA LYS A 252 21.62 -3.07 -4.12
C LYS A 252 22.94 -2.42 -4.51
N GLY A 253 23.41 -1.49 -3.66
CA GLY A 253 24.73 -0.87 -3.77
C GLY A 253 24.89 0.14 -4.92
N ASN A 254 23.81 0.55 -5.60
CA ASN A 254 23.89 1.56 -6.67
C ASN A 254 24.00 3.00 -6.15
N GLY A 255 23.83 3.20 -4.84
CA GLY A 255 23.96 4.49 -4.16
C GLY A 255 22.80 5.45 -4.31
N LEU A 256 21.69 5.07 -4.99
CA LEU A 256 20.56 5.97 -5.24
C LEU A 256 19.66 6.19 -4.00
N ALA A 257 19.58 5.22 -3.09
CA ALA A 257 18.66 5.27 -1.95
C ALA A 257 18.78 6.54 -1.06
N PRO A 258 19.97 7.10 -0.77
CA PRO A 258 20.08 8.35 -0.02
C PRO A 258 19.49 9.58 -0.74
N ALA A 259 19.56 9.64 -2.08
CA ALA A 259 18.93 10.70 -2.86
C ALA A 259 17.39 10.58 -2.81
N LEU A 260 16.87 9.35 -2.95
CA LEU A 260 15.43 9.05 -2.82
C LEU A 260 14.91 9.41 -1.43
N GLN A 261 15.62 9.04 -0.36
CA GLN A 261 15.29 9.41 1.02
C GLN A 261 15.17 10.92 1.16
N THR A 262 16.20 11.67 0.72
CA THR A 262 16.22 13.13 0.89
C THR A 262 15.11 13.81 0.07
N ALA A 263 14.81 13.28 -1.11
CA ALA A 263 13.68 13.74 -1.92
C ALA A 263 12.35 13.54 -1.17
N LEU A 264 12.13 12.34 -0.61
CA LEU A 264 10.93 12.04 0.20
C LEU A 264 10.82 12.95 1.43
N ASP A 265 11.90 13.14 2.18
CA ASP A 265 11.91 14.01 3.35
C ASP A 265 11.55 15.46 2.98
N GLY A 266 12.02 15.94 1.84
CA GLY A 266 11.64 17.23 1.28
C GLY A 266 10.14 17.34 0.99
N THR A 267 9.53 16.32 0.43
CA THR A 267 8.08 16.30 0.12
C THR A 267 7.23 16.13 1.38
N ILE A 268 7.72 15.39 2.39
CA ILE A 268 7.09 15.26 3.71
C ILE A 268 7.08 16.64 4.40
N THR A 269 8.22 17.31 4.45
CA THR A 269 8.33 18.65 5.06
C THR A 269 7.54 19.71 4.30
N GLY A 270 7.48 19.59 2.95
CA GLY A 270 6.75 20.52 2.07
C GLY A 270 5.23 20.33 2.07
N GLY A 271 4.71 19.22 2.61
CA GLY A 271 3.28 18.93 2.69
C GLY A 271 2.69 18.24 1.46
N GLN A 272 3.44 18.09 0.36
CA GLN A 272 2.94 17.42 -0.86
C GLN A 272 2.67 15.93 -0.61
N TYR A 273 3.53 15.28 0.16
CA TYR A 273 3.37 13.89 0.57
C TYR A 273 2.05 13.66 1.32
N GLN A 274 1.69 14.54 2.27
CA GLN A 274 0.43 14.46 3.02
C GLN A 274 -0.78 14.67 2.11
N GLN A 275 -0.66 15.55 1.11
CA GLN A 275 -1.72 15.75 0.11
C GLN A 275 -1.96 14.47 -0.71
N VAL A 276 -0.89 13.76 -1.12
CA VAL A 276 -1.02 12.47 -1.82
C VAL A 276 -1.72 11.45 -0.94
N LEU A 277 -1.28 11.26 0.30
CA LEU A 277 -1.89 10.26 1.18
C LEU A 277 -3.35 10.61 1.51
N ALA A 278 -3.68 11.88 1.72
CA ALA A 278 -5.06 12.32 1.95
C ALA A 278 -5.95 12.05 0.73
N ARG A 279 -5.46 12.32 -0.48
CA ARG A 279 -6.15 12.05 -1.75
C ARG A 279 -6.55 10.58 -1.89
N TRP A 280 -5.70 9.67 -1.42
CA TRP A 280 -5.87 8.24 -1.59
C TRP A 280 -6.40 7.51 -0.34
N GLY A 281 -6.67 8.26 0.74
CA GLY A 281 -7.21 7.69 1.99
C GLY A 281 -6.20 6.86 2.77
N GLU A 282 -4.91 7.20 2.67
CA GLU A 282 -3.79 6.47 3.29
C GLU A 282 -3.11 7.25 4.43
N GLN A 283 -3.79 8.24 5.02
CA GLN A 283 -3.21 9.11 6.06
C GLN A 283 -2.70 8.31 7.27
N ASP A 284 -3.37 7.20 7.60
CA ASP A 284 -3.00 6.34 8.74
C ASP A 284 -1.67 5.60 8.51
N GLU A 285 -1.21 5.53 7.27
CA GLU A 285 0.04 4.90 6.87
C GLU A 285 1.19 5.91 6.69
N ALA A 286 0.93 7.18 6.99
CA ALA A 286 1.92 8.24 6.88
C ALA A 286 3.13 8.00 7.78
N ILE A 287 4.30 8.38 7.27
CA ILE A 287 5.55 8.45 8.03
C ILE A 287 5.98 9.90 8.19
N THR A 288 6.73 10.18 9.25
CA THR A 288 7.26 11.52 9.52
C THR A 288 8.63 11.78 8.91
N GLN A 289 9.33 10.71 8.53
CA GLN A 289 10.66 10.75 7.93
C GLN A 289 10.91 9.46 7.14
N SER A 290 11.55 9.59 5.98
CA SER A 290 12.05 8.46 5.21
C SER A 290 13.31 7.87 5.84
N THR A 291 13.50 6.56 5.71
CA THR A 291 14.68 5.85 6.23
C THR A 291 15.24 4.93 5.16
N VAL A 292 16.57 4.98 4.99
CA VAL A 292 17.28 4.04 4.10
C VAL A 292 17.51 2.72 4.83
N ASN A 293 17.09 1.62 4.22
CA ASN A 293 17.31 0.26 4.70
C ASN A 293 16.97 0.05 6.19
N PRO A 294 15.79 0.44 6.68
CA PRO A 294 15.41 0.22 8.08
C PRO A 294 15.40 -1.27 8.42
N PRO A 295 15.30 -1.65 9.70
CA PRO A 295 15.01 -3.04 10.07
C PRO A 295 13.78 -3.55 9.31
N GLY A 296 13.95 -4.66 8.60
CA GLY A 296 12.90 -5.29 7.81
C GLY A 296 12.15 -6.38 8.60
N ILE A 297 11.08 -6.89 7.99
CA ILE A 297 10.35 -8.03 8.54
C ILE A 297 11.27 -9.25 8.53
N VAL A 298 11.29 -9.98 9.63
CA VAL A 298 11.86 -11.34 9.81
C VAL A 298 10.69 -12.27 10.06
N TYR A 299 10.64 -13.42 9.39
CA TYR A 299 9.56 -14.43 9.51
C TYR A 299 9.97 -15.59 10.39
#